data_8f066f0d63ca5b9af1afe26b3f31c10f
#
_entry.id   8f066f0d63ca5b9af1afe26b3f31c10f
#
_cell.length_a   1.000
_cell.length_b   1.000
_cell.length_c   1.000
_cell.angle_alpha   90.00
_cell.angle_beta   90.00
_cell.angle_gamma   90.00
#
_symmetry.space_group_name_H-M   'P 1'
#
loop_
_entity.id
_entity.type
_entity.pdbx_description
1 polymer ?
#
loop_
_entity_poly.entity_id
_entity_poly.type
_entity_poly.pdbx_seq_one_letter_code
_entity_poly.pdbx_strand_id
1 'polypeptide(L)'
;MKNVRKALRGAFAAALIFTFLLPVGGAMLGVGLGFGIPAVWGIGIGFMATGFYGCPIAWVAYGGKKGLYRVVEAIEEEHLYTVQEIGAQLGISEKEVRNRLDTCFNKRYLVGYKKSGDGVTLNENAALAEEELSAVCEA
;
A
#
# COMPACT_ATOMS: atom_id res chain seq x y z
N MET A 1 5.86 10.26 -4.07
CA MET A 1 4.42 10.29 -3.70
C MET A 1 3.46 9.62 -4.68
N LYS A 2 3.40 9.95 -5.99
CA LYS A 2 2.38 9.43 -6.92
C LYS A 2 2.32 7.90 -6.99
N ASN A 3 3.46 7.22 -7.08
CA ASN A 3 3.53 5.76 -7.22
C ASN A 3 3.07 5.01 -5.96
N VAL A 4 3.44 5.46 -4.77
CA VAL A 4 3.03 4.84 -3.52
C VAL A 4 1.54 5.08 -3.26
N ARG A 5 1.02 6.25 -3.60
CA ARG A 5 -0.42 6.58 -3.48
C ARG A 5 -1.28 5.73 -4.42
N LYS A 6 -0.81 5.49 -5.65
CA LYS A 6 -1.47 4.58 -6.60
C LYS A 6 -1.50 3.14 -6.08
N ALA A 7 -0.36 2.64 -5.55
CA ALA A 7 -0.27 1.32 -4.97
C ALA A 7 -1.16 1.14 -3.72
N LEU A 8 -1.29 2.20 -2.90
CA LEU A 8 -2.16 2.21 -1.72
C LEU A 8 -3.64 2.15 -2.11
N ARG A 9 -4.06 2.96 -3.10
CA ARG A 9 -5.44 2.94 -3.61
C ARG A 9 -5.82 1.59 -4.19
N GLY A 10 -4.92 0.95 -4.96
CA GLY A 10 -5.14 -0.39 -5.50
C GLY A 10 -5.30 -1.45 -4.41
N ALA A 11 -4.48 -1.40 -3.36
CA ALA A 11 -4.61 -2.32 -2.23
C ALA A 11 -5.90 -2.10 -1.43
N PHE A 12 -6.32 -0.84 -1.25
CA PHE A 12 -7.58 -0.51 -0.59
C PHE A 12 -8.79 -1.02 -1.39
N ALA A 13 -8.79 -0.80 -2.71
CA ALA A 13 -9.85 -1.31 -3.59
C ALA A 13 -9.94 -2.85 -3.53
N ALA A 14 -8.80 -3.55 -3.57
CA ALA A 14 -8.77 -5.00 -3.43
C ALA A 14 -9.32 -5.46 -2.07
N ALA A 15 -8.93 -4.80 -0.97
CA ALA A 15 -9.46 -5.12 0.36
C ALA A 15 -10.97 -4.93 0.45
N LEU A 16 -11.52 -3.87 -0.15
CA LEU A 16 -12.96 -3.65 -0.24
C LEU A 16 -13.66 -4.74 -1.03
N ILE A 17 -13.13 -5.12 -2.20
CA ILE A 17 -13.71 -6.19 -3.04
C ILE A 17 -13.82 -7.49 -2.24
N PHE A 18 -12.74 -7.92 -1.58
CA PHE A 18 -12.78 -9.14 -0.76
C PHE A 18 -13.73 -9.04 0.42
N THR A 19 -13.86 -7.85 1.02
CA THR A 19 -14.82 -7.62 2.11
C THR A 19 -16.26 -7.73 1.61
N PHE A 20 -16.58 -7.23 0.41
CA PHE A 20 -17.92 -7.33 -0.17
C PHE A 20 -18.26 -8.74 -0.67
N LEU A 21 -17.27 -9.57 -1.03
CA LEU A 21 -17.52 -10.96 -1.41
C LEU A 21 -18.17 -11.78 -0.29
N LEU A 22 -17.87 -11.48 0.97
CA LEU A 22 -18.46 -12.18 2.12
C LEU A 22 -19.98 -12.04 2.21
N PRO A 23 -20.55 -10.82 2.31
CA PRO A 23 -22.00 -10.67 2.38
C PRO A 23 -22.71 -11.10 1.10
N VAL A 24 -22.11 -10.88 -0.08
CA VAL A 24 -22.70 -11.34 -1.35
C VAL A 24 -22.73 -12.86 -1.40
N GLY A 25 -21.64 -13.53 -1.04
CA GLY A 25 -21.58 -15.00 -0.96
C GLY A 25 -22.60 -15.57 0.03
N GLY A 26 -22.76 -14.93 1.19
CA GLY A 26 -23.74 -15.29 2.20
C GLY A 26 -25.18 -15.15 1.71
N ALA A 27 -25.51 -14.06 1.01
CA ALA A 27 -26.81 -13.82 0.42
C ALA A 27 -27.13 -14.87 -0.67
N MET A 28 -26.17 -15.16 -1.55
CA MET A 28 -26.34 -16.20 -2.59
C MET A 28 -26.53 -17.59 -1.98
N LEU A 29 -25.82 -17.87 -0.89
CA LEU A 29 -25.96 -19.15 -0.18
C LEU A 29 -27.36 -19.26 0.43
N GLY A 30 -27.86 -18.21 1.10
CA GLY A 30 -29.20 -18.19 1.68
C GLY A 30 -30.31 -18.34 0.63
N VAL A 31 -30.21 -17.62 -0.49
CA VAL A 31 -31.17 -17.74 -1.61
C VAL A 31 -31.09 -19.12 -2.25
N GLY A 32 -29.90 -19.63 -2.53
CA GLY A 32 -29.71 -20.93 -3.16
C GLY A 32 -30.28 -22.10 -2.34
N LEU A 33 -30.11 -22.05 -1.02
CA LEU A 33 -30.67 -23.04 -0.10
C LEU A 33 -32.20 -22.89 0.02
N GLY A 34 -32.71 -21.64 0.12
CA GLY A 34 -34.15 -21.36 0.25
C GLY A 34 -34.95 -21.79 -0.98
N PHE A 35 -34.42 -21.65 -2.17
CA PHE A 35 -35.06 -22.05 -3.43
C PHE A 35 -34.61 -23.43 -3.95
N GLY A 36 -33.72 -24.12 -3.27
CA GLY A 36 -33.22 -25.44 -3.66
C GLY A 36 -32.43 -25.45 -4.98
N ILE A 37 -31.70 -24.34 -5.29
CA ILE A 37 -30.93 -24.21 -6.54
C ILE A 37 -29.45 -24.53 -6.26
N PRO A 38 -28.95 -25.75 -6.61
CA PRO A 38 -27.59 -26.19 -6.28
C PRO A 38 -26.47 -25.30 -6.84
N ALA A 39 -26.67 -24.77 -8.05
CA ALA A 39 -25.69 -23.88 -8.69
C ALA A 39 -25.48 -22.57 -7.91
N VAL A 40 -26.53 -21.99 -7.36
CA VAL A 40 -26.48 -20.71 -6.67
C VAL A 40 -25.78 -20.83 -5.30
N TRP A 41 -26.14 -21.83 -4.50
CA TRP A 41 -25.48 -21.99 -3.20
C TRP A 41 -24.03 -22.48 -3.36
N GLY A 42 -23.70 -23.27 -4.42
CA GLY A 42 -22.32 -23.64 -4.72
C GLY A 42 -21.44 -22.44 -5.05
N ILE A 43 -21.91 -21.52 -5.87
CA ILE A 43 -21.21 -20.25 -6.15
C ILE A 43 -21.09 -19.40 -4.88
N GLY A 44 -22.14 -19.34 -4.05
CA GLY A 44 -22.15 -18.64 -2.77
C GLY A 44 -21.05 -19.13 -1.81
N ILE A 45 -20.86 -20.46 -1.70
CA ILE A 45 -19.76 -21.07 -0.93
C ILE A 45 -18.40 -20.63 -1.47
N GLY A 46 -18.22 -20.64 -2.79
CA GLY A 46 -16.98 -20.21 -3.44
C GLY A 46 -16.65 -18.75 -3.11
N PHE A 47 -17.62 -17.86 -3.16
CA PHE A 47 -17.44 -16.44 -2.81
C PHE A 47 -17.14 -16.24 -1.31
N MET A 48 -17.84 -16.95 -0.44
CA MET A 48 -17.57 -16.92 0.99
C MET A 48 -16.16 -17.39 1.32
N ALA A 49 -15.73 -18.52 0.77
CA ALA A 49 -14.39 -19.06 0.99
C ALA A 49 -13.32 -18.07 0.48
N THR A 50 -13.47 -17.55 -0.73
CA THR A 50 -12.54 -16.57 -1.32
C THR A 50 -12.51 -15.28 -0.50
N GLY A 51 -13.65 -14.77 -0.07
CA GLY A 51 -13.75 -13.59 0.78
C GLY A 51 -13.12 -13.81 2.15
N PHE A 52 -13.37 -14.96 2.78
CA PHE A 52 -12.86 -15.28 4.11
C PHE A 52 -11.33 -15.37 4.17
N TYR A 53 -10.71 -16.03 3.18
CA TYR A 53 -9.25 -16.13 3.12
C TYR A 53 -8.62 -14.87 2.49
N GLY A 54 -9.25 -14.27 1.49
CA GLY A 54 -8.73 -13.10 0.80
C GLY A 54 -8.79 -11.82 1.61
N CYS A 55 -9.83 -11.66 2.44
CA CYS A 55 -10.04 -10.46 3.25
C CYS A 55 -8.85 -10.15 4.20
N PRO A 56 -8.41 -11.06 5.10
CA PRO A 56 -7.30 -10.77 6.01
C PRO A 56 -5.99 -10.50 5.24
N ILE A 57 -5.72 -11.25 4.17
CA ILE A 57 -4.52 -11.06 3.34
C ILE A 57 -4.52 -9.67 2.69
N ALA A 58 -5.66 -9.26 2.13
CA ALA A 58 -5.80 -7.95 1.49
C ALA A 58 -5.67 -6.79 2.48
N TRP A 59 -6.23 -6.90 3.69
CA TRP A 59 -6.10 -5.90 4.73
C TRP A 59 -4.68 -5.81 5.31
N VAL A 60 -3.97 -6.92 5.48
CA VAL A 60 -2.56 -6.93 5.88
C VAL A 60 -1.69 -6.27 4.80
N ALA A 61 -1.93 -6.60 3.53
CA ALA A 61 -1.22 -5.97 2.41
C ALA A 61 -1.49 -4.45 2.32
N TYR A 62 -2.73 -4.01 2.57
CA TYR A 62 -3.07 -2.59 2.67
C TYR A 62 -2.35 -1.91 3.84
N GLY A 63 -2.36 -2.51 5.03
CA GLY A 63 -1.67 -2.00 6.21
C GLY A 63 -0.16 -1.82 5.99
N GLY A 64 0.48 -2.81 5.36
CA GLY A 64 1.89 -2.72 4.97
C GLY A 64 2.17 -1.55 4.01
N LYS A 65 1.36 -1.38 2.97
CA LYS A 65 1.50 -0.25 2.03
C LYS A 65 1.20 1.10 2.69
N LYS A 66 0.24 1.16 3.61
CA LYS A 66 -0.04 2.37 4.40
C LYS A 66 1.15 2.76 5.28
N GLY A 67 1.83 1.76 5.87
CA GLY A 67 3.06 2.00 6.63
C GLY A 67 4.20 2.57 5.76
N LEU A 68 4.39 2.04 4.55
CA LEU A 68 5.36 2.59 3.58
C LEU A 68 4.98 4.01 3.14
N TYR A 69 3.69 4.27 2.88
CA TYR A 69 3.20 5.58 2.52
C TYR A 69 3.53 6.63 3.59
N ARG A 70 3.32 6.32 4.88
CA ARG A 70 3.66 7.22 5.98
C ARG A 70 5.16 7.56 6.07
N VAL A 71 6.03 6.59 5.78
CA VAL A 71 7.48 6.83 5.73
C VAL A 71 7.85 7.77 4.58
N VAL A 72 7.26 7.56 3.40
CA VAL A 72 7.48 8.46 2.24
C VAL A 72 6.94 9.86 2.52
N GLU A 73 5.76 9.97 3.14
CA GLU A 73 5.15 11.24 3.55
C GLU A 73 6.03 12.00 4.54
N ALA A 74 6.57 11.32 5.56
CA ALA A 74 7.49 11.92 6.52
C ALA A 74 8.76 12.48 5.86
N ILE A 75 9.28 11.84 4.83
CA ILE A 75 10.47 12.27 4.12
C ILE A 75 10.15 13.41 3.13
N GLU A 76 9.10 13.27 2.32
CA GLU A 76 8.79 14.21 1.24
C GLU A 76 8.03 15.44 1.72
N GLU A 77 7.14 15.32 2.71
CA GLU A 77 6.30 16.43 3.19
C GLU A 77 6.80 17.03 4.51
N GLU A 78 7.25 16.20 5.45
CA GLU A 78 7.72 16.64 6.77
C GLU A 78 9.23 16.90 6.81
N HIS A 79 9.97 16.56 5.74
CA HIS A 79 11.42 16.74 5.61
C HIS A 79 12.24 16.07 6.71
N LEU A 80 11.79 14.91 7.18
CA LEU A 80 12.50 14.09 8.16
C LEU A 80 13.44 13.13 7.44
N TYR A 81 14.74 13.29 7.67
CA TYR A 81 15.77 12.54 6.93
C TYR A 81 16.49 11.49 7.77
N THR A 82 16.32 11.53 9.09
CA THR A 82 17.00 10.62 10.03
C THR A 82 16.06 9.50 10.47
N VAL A 83 16.57 8.26 10.57
CA VAL A 83 15.81 7.10 11.05
C VAL A 83 15.18 7.34 12.43
N GLN A 84 15.91 8.04 13.31
CA GLN A 84 15.43 8.36 14.65
C GLN A 84 14.24 9.32 14.63
N GLU A 85 14.30 10.38 13.82
CA GLU A 85 13.21 11.35 13.67
C GLU A 85 11.96 10.70 13.09
N ILE A 86 12.11 9.90 12.02
CA ILE A 86 11.01 9.15 11.40
C ILE A 86 10.40 8.17 12.39
N GLY A 87 11.24 7.45 13.16
CA GLY A 87 10.79 6.50 14.17
C GLY A 87 10.01 7.17 15.30
N ALA A 88 10.49 8.31 15.79
CA ALA A 88 9.82 9.11 16.81
C ALA A 88 8.47 9.66 16.33
N GLN A 89 8.42 10.19 15.11
CA GLN A 89 7.19 10.75 14.51
C GLN A 89 6.13 9.67 14.26
N LEU A 90 6.53 8.51 13.74
CA LEU A 90 5.61 7.41 13.40
C LEU A 90 5.33 6.46 14.57
N GLY A 91 6.05 6.58 15.69
CA GLY A 91 5.92 5.69 16.85
C GLY A 91 6.35 4.25 16.56
N ILE A 92 7.34 4.05 15.70
CA ILE A 92 7.88 2.73 15.31
C ILE A 92 9.37 2.62 15.63
N SER A 93 9.86 1.38 15.78
CA SER A 93 11.27 1.15 16.08
C SER A 93 12.18 1.53 14.90
N GLU A 94 13.41 1.95 15.20
CA GLU A 94 14.43 2.29 14.19
C GLU A 94 14.67 1.13 13.20
N LYS A 95 14.67 -0.11 13.70
CA LYS A 95 14.81 -1.31 12.87
C LYS A 95 13.69 -1.43 11.85
N GLU A 96 12.47 -1.12 12.24
CA GLU A 96 11.32 -1.15 11.34
C GLU A 96 11.36 -0.01 10.33
N VAL A 97 11.79 1.19 10.75
CA VAL A 97 12.03 2.31 9.84
C VAL A 97 13.03 1.93 8.76
N ARG A 98 14.17 1.32 9.13
CA ARG A 98 15.19 0.87 8.17
C ARG A 98 14.63 -0.15 7.17
N ASN A 99 13.88 -1.14 7.64
CA ASN A 99 13.24 -2.14 6.77
C ASN A 99 12.24 -1.51 5.79
N ARG A 100 11.46 -0.54 6.26
CA ARG A 100 10.50 0.18 5.42
C ARG A 100 11.21 1.08 4.41
N LEU A 101 12.28 1.76 4.81
CA LEU A 101 13.13 2.54 3.91
C LEU A 101 13.72 1.66 2.80
N ASP A 102 14.31 0.51 3.15
CA ASP A 102 14.85 -0.43 2.16
C ASP A 102 13.78 -0.89 1.16
N THR A 103 12.58 -1.14 1.65
CA THR A 103 11.44 -1.50 0.79
C THR A 103 11.03 -0.33 -0.11
N CYS A 104 11.02 0.91 0.39
CA CYS A 104 10.69 2.10 -0.39
C CYS A 104 11.72 2.35 -1.50
N PHE A 105 13.02 2.16 -1.22
CA PHE A 105 14.07 2.26 -2.24
C PHE A 105 13.98 1.14 -3.27
N ASN A 106 13.78 -0.11 -2.85
CA ASN A 106 13.63 -1.25 -3.76
C ASN A 106 12.41 -1.11 -4.70
N LYS A 107 11.32 -0.52 -4.21
CA LYS A 107 10.11 -0.27 -5.00
C LYS A 107 10.10 1.07 -5.73
N ARG A 108 11.19 1.82 -5.65
CA ARG A 108 11.33 3.16 -6.25
C ARG A 108 10.22 4.14 -5.87
N TYR A 109 9.80 4.11 -4.60
CA TYR A 109 8.82 5.06 -4.06
C TYR A 109 9.48 6.39 -3.68
N LEU A 110 10.76 6.37 -3.30
CA LEU A 110 11.59 7.53 -3.02
C LEU A 110 12.46 7.82 -4.24
N VAL A 111 11.96 8.67 -5.13
CA VAL A 111 12.69 9.15 -6.31
C VAL A 111 13.41 10.44 -5.92
N GLY A 112 14.67 10.57 -6.32
CA GLY A 112 15.48 11.75 -5.98
C GLY A 112 16.16 11.71 -4.61
N TYR A 113 16.06 10.61 -3.87
CA TYR A 113 16.72 10.41 -2.58
C TYR A 113 17.76 9.30 -2.64
N LYS A 114 18.81 9.42 -1.80
CA LYS A 114 19.86 8.42 -1.65
C LYS A 114 19.90 7.95 -0.20
N LYS A 115 20.05 6.64 0.01
CA LYS A 115 20.27 6.08 1.34
C LYS A 115 21.65 6.46 1.85
N SER A 116 21.74 7.06 3.03
CA SER A 116 22.98 7.46 3.68
C SER A 116 23.00 6.94 5.11
N GLY A 117 23.71 5.83 5.37
CA GLY A 117 23.88 5.27 6.70
C GLY A 117 22.56 5.15 7.50
N ASP A 118 22.39 6.00 8.50
CA ASP A 118 21.20 6.07 9.37
C ASP A 118 20.10 7.00 8.87
N GLY A 119 20.10 7.39 7.60
CA GLY A 119 19.11 8.31 7.07
C GLY A 119 19.01 8.31 5.57
N VAL A 120 18.33 9.31 5.07
CA VAL A 120 18.08 9.57 3.64
C VAL A 120 18.63 10.95 3.31
N THR A 121 19.36 11.07 2.21
CA THR A 121 19.86 12.35 1.70
C THR A 121 19.23 12.65 0.35
N LEU A 122 18.96 13.93 0.09
CA LEU A 122 18.50 14.38 -1.22
C LEU A 122 19.63 14.16 -2.24
N ASN A 123 19.30 13.53 -3.36
CA ASN A 123 20.24 13.39 -4.48
C ASN A 123 20.06 14.60 -5.41
N GLU A 124 20.90 15.62 -5.24
CA GLU A 124 20.83 16.88 -6.01
C GLU A 124 20.87 16.64 -7.52
N ASN A 125 21.63 15.66 -8.00
CA ASN A 125 21.70 15.33 -9.43
C ASN A 125 20.38 14.73 -9.98
N ALA A 126 19.62 14.01 -9.16
CA ALA A 126 18.33 13.47 -9.58
C ALA A 126 17.22 14.52 -9.52
N ALA A 127 17.30 15.46 -8.56
CA ALA A 127 16.38 16.59 -8.48
C ALA A 127 16.55 17.54 -9.70
N LEU A 128 17.77 17.83 -10.11
CA LEU A 128 18.07 18.63 -11.31
C LEU A 128 17.58 17.95 -12.57
N ALA A 129 17.74 16.62 -12.69
CA ALA A 129 17.26 15.87 -13.86
C ALA A 129 15.73 15.83 -13.94
N GLU A 130 15.00 15.79 -12.82
CA GLU A 130 13.54 15.90 -12.82
C GLU A 130 13.06 17.31 -13.17
N GLU A 131 13.77 18.35 -12.72
CA GLU A 131 13.47 19.74 -13.03
C GLU A 131 13.69 20.03 -14.52
N GLU A 132 14.77 19.54 -15.12
CA GLU A 132 15.01 19.61 -16.55
C GLU A 132 13.96 18.85 -17.37
N LEU A 133 13.55 17.67 -16.91
CA LEU A 133 12.52 16.86 -17.60
C LEU A 133 11.16 17.53 -17.54
N SER A 134 10.81 18.16 -16.42
CA SER A 134 9.54 18.89 -16.27
C SER A 134 9.52 20.14 -17.14
N ALA A 135 10.62 20.88 -17.23
CA ALA A 135 10.75 22.05 -18.08
C ALA A 135 10.63 21.72 -19.57
N VAL A 136 11.14 20.56 -20.01
CA VAL A 136 10.99 20.07 -21.39
C VAL A 136 9.56 19.64 -21.71
N CYS A 137 8.81 19.11 -20.71
CA CYS A 137 7.40 18.73 -20.89
C CYS A 137 6.43 19.92 -20.90
N GLU A 138 6.82 21.08 -20.35
CA GLU A 138 6.02 22.31 -20.36
C GLU A 138 6.30 23.21 -21.60
N ALA A 139 7.33 22.92 -22.31
CA ALA A 139 7.69 23.60 -23.56
C ALA A 139 7.12 22.86 -24.77
#